data_f057066c634820f753ef3f8bb42a63fa
#
_entry.id   f057066c634820f753ef3f8bb42a63fa
#
_cell.length_a   1.000
_cell.length_b   1.000
_cell.length_c   1.000
_cell.angle_alpha   90.00
_cell.angle_beta   90.00
_cell.angle_gamma   90.00
#
_symmetry.space_group_name_H-M   'P 1'
#
loop_
_entity.id
_entity.type
_entity.pdbx_description
1 polymer ?
#
loop_
_entity_poly.entity_id
_entity_poly.type
_entity_poly.pdbx_seq_one_letter_code
_entity_poly.pdbx_strand_id
1 'polypeptide(L)'
;MAIAWGNTVTPAFRQKVVDICLKLGADPDHLMACMAFESGKTFSPSIRNAAGSGAVGLIQFMPATAQALGTTTDKLAAMSAIKQLDYVELYFRSRAGKLKTLEDLYMAILWPAAVGKPLDYVLFAKNDPKYPKRYLQNAGLDFNKDGVITKAEAADKVR
;
A
#
# COMPACT_ATOMS: atom_id res chain seq x y z
N MET A 1 15.48 -0.57 18.14
CA MET A 1 15.28 -1.32 16.89
C MET A 1 15.28 -0.36 15.72
N ALA A 2 16.14 -0.61 14.74
CA ALA A 2 16.19 0.20 13.53
C ALA A 2 15.23 -0.41 12.49
N ILE A 3 14.33 0.41 11.94
CA ILE A 3 13.47 0.02 10.84
C ILE A 3 13.60 1.04 9.71
N ALA A 4 13.25 0.63 8.49
CA ALA A 4 13.25 1.52 7.32
C ALA A 4 12.40 2.75 7.63
N TRP A 5 12.91 3.94 7.27
CA TRP A 5 12.25 5.23 7.50
C TRP A 5 12.00 5.55 8.98
N GLY A 6 12.63 4.81 9.92
CA GLY A 6 12.35 4.96 11.34
C GLY A 6 12.61 6.35 11.90
N ASN A 7 13.56 7.10 11.31
CA ASN A 7 13.89 8.46 11.77
C ASN A 7 12.92 9.52 11.25
N THR A 8 12.03 9.17 10.32
CA THR A 8 11.04 10.10 9.76
C THR A 8 9.78 10.18 10.63
N VAL A 9 9.60 9.20 11.50
CA VAL A 9 8.39 9.06 12.33
C VAL A 9 8.75 9.05 13.81
N THR A 10 7.75 9.21 14.67
CA THR A 10 7.96 9.20 16.12
C THR A 10 8.28 7.80 16.65
N PRO A 11 8.94 7.67 17.81
CA PRO A 11 9.15 6.37 18.44
C PRO A 11 7.85 5.60 18.69
N ALA A 12 6.78 6.29 19.08
CA ALA A 12 5.47 5.67 19.30
C ALA A 12 4.90 5.09 18.01
N PHE A 13 5.05 5.80 16.89
CA PHE A 13 4.63 5.31 15.58
C PHE A 13 5.41 4.05 15.18
N ARG A 14 6.74 4.10 15.32
CA ARG A 14 7.61 2.93 15.02
C ARG A 14 7.19 1.71 15.81
N GLN A 15 6.99 1.87 17.12
CA GLN A 15 6.63 0.75 17.99
C GLN A 15 5.29 0.14 17.57
N LYS A 16 4.33 0.98 17.24
CA LYS A 16 3.01 0.50 16.80
C LYS A 16 3.09 -0.27 15.49
N VAL A 17 3.93 0.18 14.53
CA VAL A 17 4.17 -0.54 13.29
C VAL A 17 4.76 -1.93 13.56
N VAL A 18 5.74 -2.02 14.45
CA VAL A 18 6.32 -3.31 14.84
C VAL A 18 5.26 -4.23 15.43
N ASP A 19 4.44 -3.73 16.35
CA ASP A 19 3.38 -4.49 17.00
C ASP A 19 2.34 -5.00 16.01
N ILE A 20 1.92 -4.15 15.08
CA ILE A 20 0.97 -4.53 14.03
C ILE A 20 1.56 -5.62 13.14
N CYS A 21 2.81 -5.46 12.72
CA CYS A 21 3.46 -6.43 11.84
C CYS A 21 3.67 -7.78 12.50
N LEU A 22 3.91 -7.82 13.81
CA LEU A 22 3.94 -9.07 14.56
C LEU A 22 2.61 -9.81 14.45
N LYS A 23 1.51 -9.11 14.57
CA LYS A 23 0.16 -9.71 14.46
C LYS A 23 -0.14 -10.17 13.03
N LEU A 24 0.35 -9.45 12.04
CA LEU A 24 0.09 -9.76 10.63
C LEU A 24 1.06 -10.80 10.05
N GLY A 25 2.16 -11.09 10.72
CA GLY A 25 3.21 -11.93 10.17
C GLY A 25 3.96 -11.24 9.04
N ALA A 26 4.11 -9.91 9.10
CA ALA A 26 4.76 -9.09 8.09
C ALA A 26 6.06 -8.49 8.63
N ASP A 27 6.92 -8.05 7.71
CA ASP A 27 8.16 -7.35 8.05
C ASP A 27 7.86 -5.85 8.24
N PRO A 28 8.21 -5.25 9.40
CA PRO A 28 7.99 -3.81 9.61
C PRO A 28 8.67 -2.93 8.56
N ASP A 29 9.84 -3.33 8.05
CA ASP A 29 10.52 -2.57 6.98
C ASP A 29 9.68 -2.52 5.72
N HIS A 30 8.98 -3.59 5.38
CA HIS A 30 8.12 -3.65 4.21
C HIS A 30 6.91 -2.72 4.36
N LEU A 31 6.27 -2.71 5.51
CA LEU A 31 5.14 -1.83 5.75
C LEU A 31 5.58 -0.36 5.73
N MET A 32 6.71 -0.05 6.34
CA MET A 32 7.27 1.30 6.31
C MET A 32 7.57 1.75 4.88
N ALA A 33 8.14 0.87 4.05
CA ALA A 33 8.42 1.19 2.65
C ALA A 33 7.15 1.48 1.86
N CYS A 34 6.10 0.68 2.06
CA CYS A 34 4.82 0.90 1.41
C CYS A 34 4.18 2.23 1.84
N MET A 35 4.20 2.53 3.14
CA MET A 35 3.67 3.80 3.64
C MET A 35 4.49 5.00 3.15
N ALA A 36 5.82 4.86 3.06
CA ALA A 36 6.66 5.92 2.50
C ALA A 36 6.28 6.20 1.05
N PHE A 37 6.11 5.16 0.24
CA PHE A 37 5.72 5.32 -1.16
C PHE A 37 4.32 5.94 -1.29
N GLU A 38 3.34 5.39 -0.58
CA GLU A 38 1.95 5.84 -0.71
C GLU A 38 1.74 7.26 -0.20
N SER A 39 2.45 7.66 0.84
CA SER A 39 2.33 9.00 1.43
C SER A 39 3.32 10.02 0.84
N GLY A 40 4.08 9.66 -0.19
CA GLY A 40 5.10 10.55 -0.76
C GLY A 40 6.20 10.89 0.25
N LYS A 41 6.57 9.94 1.10
CA LYS A 41 7.59 10.04 2.15
C LYS A 41 7.20 10.94 3.33
N THR A 42 5.94 11.35 3.41
CA THR A 42 5.46 12.27 4.46
C THR A 42 4.96 11.56 5.71
N PHE A 43 4.51 10.31 5.57
CA PHE A 43 3.80 9.59 6.64
C PHE A 43 2.65 10.41 7.22
N SER A 44 2.03 11.24 6.39
CA SER A 44 0.91 12.09 6.79
C SER A 44 -0.41 11.33 6.68
N PRO A 45 -1.23 11.35 7.75
CA PRO A 45 -2.56 10.72 7.70
C PRO A 45 -3.55 11.48 6.84
N SER A 46 -3.25 12.75 6.52
CA SER A 46 -4.17 13.63 5.78
C SER A 46 -3.78 13.85 4.32
N ILE A 47 -2.66 13.28 3.86
CA ILE A 47 -2.22 13.50 2.49
C ILE A 47 -3.21 12.91 1.50
N ARG A 48 -3.59 13.71 0.49
CA ARG A 48 -4.54 13.31 -0.53
C ARG A 48 -3.84 13.05 -1.85
N ASN A 49 -4.41 12.15 -2.64
CA ASN A 49 -3.88 11.81 -3.95
C ASN A 49 -3.95 13.02 -4.89
N ALA A 50 -2.81 13.38 -5.47
CA ALA A 50 -2.68 14.53 -6.36
C ALA A 50 -3.49 14.39 -7.66
N ALA A 51 -3.77 13.16 -8.09
CA ALA A 51 -4.56 12.89 -9.28
C ALA A 51 -6.07 12.96 -9.04
N GLY A 52 -6.51 13.25 -7.81
CA GLY A 52 -7.92 13.45 -7.50
C GLY A 52 -8.75 12.17 -7.34
N SER A 53 -8.10 11.03 -7.06
CA SER A 53 -8.80 9.76 -6.84
C SER A 53 -9.63 9.73 -5.56
N GLY A 54 -9.39 10.66 -4.63
CA GLY A 54 -10.01 10.67 -3.31
C GLY A 54 -9.27 9.81 -2.28
N ALA A 55 -8.18 9.16 -2.65
CA ALA A 55 -7.37 8.38 -1.72
C ALA A 55 -6.68 9.27 -0.69
N VAL A 56 -6.54 8.78 0.54
CA VAL A 56 -6.00 9.57 1.65
C VAL A 56 -5.11 8.73 2.56
N GLY A 57 -4.04 9.35 3.06
CA GLY A 57 -3.29 8.89 4.21
C GLY A 57 -2.19 7.89 3.95
N LEU A 58 -1.85 7.15 5.01
CA LEU A 58 -0.64 6.32 5.10
C LEU A 58 -0.50 5.28 4.01
N ILE A 59 -1.60 4.63 3.63
CA ILE A 59 -1.60 3.62 2.55
C ILE A 59 -2.54 4.02 1.42
N GLN A 60 -2.94 5.28 1.37
CA GLN A 60 -3.85 5.83 0.36
C GLN A 60 -5.18 5.06 0.31
N PHE A 61 -5.90 5.13 1.43
CA PHE A 61 -7.23 4.54 1.53
C PHE A 61 -8.17 5.18 0.51
N MET A 62 -8.78 4.36 -0.33
CA MET A 62 -9.83 4.81 -1.24
C MET A 62 -11.14 5.01 -0.47
N PRO A 63 -12.08 5.88 -0.96
CA PRO A 63 -13.34 6.11 -0.27
C PRO A 63 -14.13 4.84 0.02
N ALA A 64 -14.23 3.93 -0.94
CA ALA A 64 -14.94 2.67 -0.75
C ALA A 64 -14.28 1.78 0.30
N THR A 65 -12.94 1.76 0.34
CA THR A 65 -12.18 1.01 1.34
C THR A 65 -12.43 1.57 2.74
N ALA A 66 -12.39 2.89 2.90
CA ALA A 66 -12.67 3.54 4.17
C ALA A 66 -14.07 3.17 4.68
N GLN A 67 -15.05 3.19 3.80
CA GLN A 67 -16.42 2.83 4.12
C GLN A 67 -16.53 1.39 4.59
N ALA A 68 -15.84 0.47 3.91
CA ALA A 68 -15.81 -0.94 4.30
C ALA A 68 -15.18 -1.15 5.68
N LEU A 69 -14.27 -0.27 6.08
CA LEU A 69 -13.63 -0.30 7.40
C LEU A 69 -14.42 0.46 8.48
N GLY A 70 -15.60 0.96 8.16
CA GLY A 70 -16.48 1.65 9.11
C GLY A 70 -16.11 3.12 9.34
N THR A 71 -15.42 3.74 8.40
CA THR A 71 -14.99 5.15 8.52
C THR A 71 -15.18 5.87 7.18
N THR A 72 -14.61 7.06 7.05
CA THR A 72 -14.61 7.84 5.80
C THR A 72 -13.22 8.41 5.56
N THR A 73 -12.94 8.83 4.33
CA THR A 73 -11.65 9.47 4.02
C THR A 73 -11.48 10.78 4.80
N ASP A 74 -12.56 11.53 5.04
CA ASP A 74 -12.49 12.75 5.84
C ASP A 74 -12.15 12.45 7.30
N LYS A 75 -12.72 11.41 7.87
CA LYS A 75 -12.39 10.99 9.24
C LYS A 75 -10.96 10.49 9.35
N LEU A 76 -10.50 9.73 8.36
CA LEU A 76 -9.11 9.26 8.32
C LEU A 76 -8.15 10.45 8.26
N ALA A 77 -8.44 11.45 7.42
CA ALA A 77 -7.61 12.64 7.30
C ALA A 77 -7.56 13.46 8.59
N ALA A 78 -8.59 13.40 9.41
CA ALA A 78 -8.68 14.16 10.66
C ALA A 78 -8.01 13.48 11.85
N MET A 79 -7.67 12.18 11.75
CA MET A 79 -7.05 11.49 12.87
C MET A 79 -5.53 11.60 12.84
N SER A 80 -4.87 11.30 13.97
CA SER A 80 -3.41 11.26 14.02
C SER A 80 -2.89 10.09 13.20
N ALA A 81 -1.61 10.16 12.80
CA ALA A 81 -0.96 9.05 12.09
C ALA A 81 -1.01 7.77 12.92
N ILE A 82 -0.76 7.87 14.23
CA ILE A 82 -0.79 6.72 15.13
C ILE A 82 -2.20 6.10 15.16
N LYS A 83 -3.24 6.91 15.25
CA LYS A 83 -4.62 6.41 15.23
C LYS A 83 -4.97 5.76 13.90
N GLN A 84 -4.52 6.36 12.80
CA GLN A 84 -4.79 5.79 11.48
C GLN A 84 -4.16 4.41 11.30
N LEU A 85 -3.08 4.09 12.03
CA LEU A 85 -2.48 2.76 12.00
C LEU A 85 -3.46 1.67 12.44
N ASP A 86 -4.45 1.97 13.27
CA ASP A 86 -5.51 1.00 13.61
C ASP A 86 -6.27 0.55 12.37
N TYR A 87 -6.52 1.48 11.45
CA TYR A 87 -7.20 1.18 10.18
C TYR A 87 -6.28 0.50 9.17
N VAL A 88 -4.98 0.79 9.22
CA VAL A 88 -3.98 0.04 8.45
C VAL A 88 -4.01 -1.43 8.86
N GLU A 89 -3.99 -1.70 10.15
CA GLU A 89 -4.09 -3.08 10.67
C GLU A 89 -5.39 -3.75 10.22
N LEU A 90 -6.53 -3.07 10.37
CA LEU A 90 -7.82 -3.58 9.92
C LEU A 90 -7.81 -3.94 8.44
N TYR A 91 -7.20 -3.10 7.62
CA TYR A 91 -7.14 -3.30 6.18
C TYR A 91 -6.41 -4.60 5.82
N PHE A 92 -5.30 -4.88 6.48
CA PHE A 92 -4.49 -6.06 6.18
C PHE A 92 -4.93 -7.34 6.91
N ARG A 93 -5.78 -7.22 7.91
CA ARG A 93 -6.12 -8.33 8.83
C ARG A 93 -6.60 -9.59 8.12
N SER A 94 -7.41 -9.46 7.08
CA SER A 94 -7.93 -10.62 6.35
C SER A 94 -6.85 -11.39 5.61
N ARG A 95 -5.67 -10.80 5.43
CA ARG A 95 -4.54 -11.43 4.75
C ARG A 95 -3.37 -11.74 5.68
N ALA A 96 -3.59 -11.72 6.99
CA ALA A 96 -2.56 -12.06 7.96
C ALA A 96 -1.94 -13.42 7.63
N GLY A 97 -0.62 -13.52 7.71
CA GLY A 97 0.13 -14.72 7.35
C GLY A 97 0.48 -14.84 5.87
N LYS A 98 -0.07 -13.99 5.01
CA LYS A 98 0.16 -14.02 3.55
C LYS A 98 0.98 -12.81 3.07
N LEU A 99 1.53 -12.03 3.98
CA LEU A 99 2.17 -10.74 3.68
C LEU A 99 3.68 -10.77 3.98
N LYS A 100 4.33 -11.93 3.80
CA LYS A 100 5.73 -12.14 4.19
C LYS A 100 6.74 -11.42 3.31
N THR A 101 6.41 -11.17 2.05
CA THR A 101 7.31 -10.48 1.12
C THR A 101 6.84 -9.04 0.90
N LEU A 102 7.76 -8.17 0.52
CA LEU A 102 7.43 -6.79 0.15
C LEU A 102 6.41 -6.77 -0.99
N GLU A 103 6.61 -7.62 -2.00
CA GLU A 103 5.75 -7.73 -3.15
C GLU A 103 4.31 -8.09 -2.74
N ASP A 104 4.12 -9.06 -1.88
CA ASP A 104 2.78 -9.45 -1.42
C ASP A 104 2.13 -8.37 -0.57
N LEU A 105 2.89 -7.72 0.31
CA LEU A 105 2.35 -6.64 1.13
C LEU A 105 1.88 -5.48 0.24
N TYR A 106 2.70 -5.09 -0.73
CA TYR A 106 2.33 -4.02 -1.64
C TYR A 106 1.13 -4.40 -2.53
N MET A 107 1.07 -5.66 -2.97
CA MET A 107 -0.07 -6.14 -3.76
C MET A 107 -1.38 -6.05 -2.97
N ALA A 108 -1.34 -6.27 -1.67
CA ALA A 108 -2.54 -6.10 -0.83
C ALA A 108 -3.08 -4.67 -0.90
N ILE A 109 -2.22 -3.69 -1.17
CA ILE A 109 -2.62 -2.29 -1.36
C ILE A 109 -3.04 -2.04 -2.81
N LEU A 110 -2.19 -2.38 -3.76
CA LEU A 110 -2.38 -2.04 -5.17
C LEU A 110 -3.37 -2.96 -5.87
N TRP A 111 -3.21 -4.27 -5.72
CA TRP A 111 -3.99 -5.26 -6.46
C TRP A 111 -4.09 -6.56 -5.67
N PRO A 112 -5.05 -6.64 -4.70
CA PRO A 112 -5.11 -7.76 -3.76
C PRO A 112 -5.19 -9.15 -4.39
N ALA A 113 -5.74 -9.27 -5.59
CA ALA A 113 -5.80 -10.55 -6.29
C ALA A 113 -4.42 -11.14 -6.61
N ALA A 114 -3.37 -10.31 -6.59
CA ALA A 114 -2.00 -10.75 -6.88
C ALA A 114 -1.23 -11.24 -5.64
N VAL A 115 -1.81 -11.14 -4.45
CA VAL A 115 -1.19 -11.67 -3.24
C VAL A 115 -1.03 -13.18 -3.39
N GLY A 116 0.19 -13.67 -3.16
CA GLY A 116 0.51 -15.10 -3.30
C GLY A 116 0.79 -15.56 -4.72
N LYS A 117 0.68 -14.69 -5.72
CA LYS A 117 0.99 -15.03 -7.11
C LYS A 117 2.49 -14.88 -7.38
N PRO A 118 3.03 -15.55 -8.43
CA PRO A 118 4.44 -15.41 -8.78
C PRO A 118 4.79 -13.99 -9.24
N LEU A 119 6.08 -13.66 -9.20
CA LEU A 119 6.57 -12.32 -9.54
C LEU A 119 6.30 -11.94 -11.01
N ASP A 120 6.23 -12.91 -11.90
CA ASP A 120 5.93 -12.67 -13.32
C ASP A 120 4.43 -12.61 -13.61
N TYR A 121 3.59 -12.71 -12.58
CA TYR A 121 2.14 -12.57 -12.74
C TYR A 121 1.81 -11.20 -13.34
N VAL A 122 1.06 -11.19 -14.45
CA VAL A 122 0.69 -9.96 -15.14
C VAL A 122 -0.49 -9.32 -14.43
N LEU A 123 -0.31 -8.07 -13.97
CA LEU A 123 -1.38 -7.29 -13.34
C LEU A 123 -2.22 -6.57 -14.39
N PHE A 124 -1.53 -5.88 -15.31
CA PHE A 124 -2.15 -5.02 -16.30
C PHE A 124 -1.45 -5.22 -17.65
N ALA A 125 -2.23 -5.26 -18.73
CA ALA A 125 -1.70 -5.39 -20.08
C ALA A 125 -2.31 -4.34 -21.00
N LYS A 126 -1.47 -3.72 -21.83
CA LYS A 126 -1.92 -2.71 -22.79
C LYS A 126 -2.95 -3.29 -23.77
N ASN A 127 -2.77 -4.55 -24.12
CA ASN A 127 -3.63 -5.26 -25.07
C ASN A 127 -4.76 -6.04 -24.43
N ASP A 128 -5.06 -5.78 -23.14
CA ASP A 128 -6.19 -6.42 -22.45
C ASP A 128 -7.49 -6.00 -23.16
N PRO A 129 -8.24 -6.94 -23.77
CA PRO A 129 -9.45 -6.58 -24.49
C PRO A 129 -10.60 -6.12 -23.59
N LYS A 130 -10.54 -6.49 -22.30
CA LYS A 130 -11.61 -6.21 -21.35
C LYS A 130 -11.32 -4.96 -20.50
N TYR A 131 -10.05 -4.75 -20.08
CA TYR A 131 -9.67 -3.69 -19.17
C TYR A 131 -8.41 -2.94 -19.60
N PRO A 132 -8.34 -2.37 -20.81
CA PRO A 132 -7.14 -1.69 -21.29
C PRO A 132 -6.79 -0.45 -20.46
N LYS A 133 -7.76 0.18 -19.82
CA LYS A 133 -7.54 1.38 -19.00
C LYS A 133 -6.71 1.08 -17.75
N ARG A 134 -6.73 -0.15 -17.24
CA ARG A 134 -5.91 -0.52 -16.08
C ARG A 134 -4.43 -0.36 -16.37
N TYR A 135 -3.98 -0.73 -17.56
CA TYR A 135 -2.60 -0.51 -17.98
C TYR A 135 -2.30 0.99 -18.07
N LEU A 136 -3.16 1.75 -18.75
CA LEU A 136 -2.94 3.19 -18.95
C LEU A 136 -2.84 3.95 -17.62
N GLN A 137 -3.66 3.61 -16.66
CA GLN A 137 -3.65 4.24 -15.33
C GLN A 137 -2.38 3.93 -14.55
N ASN A 138 -1.66 2.87 -14.90
CA ASN A 138 -0.48 2.40 -14.20
C ASN A 138 0.76 2.31 -15.10
N ALA A 139 0.74 2.98 -16.26
CA ALA A 139 1.79 2.87 -17.28
C ALA A 139 3.19 3.23 -16.75
N GLY A 140 3.28 4.09 -15.74
CA GLY A 140 4.55 4.45 -15.12
C GLY A 140 5.25 3.30 -14.41
N LEU A 141 4.56 2.18 -14.17
CA LEU A 141 5.14 0.99 -13.57
C LEU A 141 5.73 0.02 -14.60
N ASP A 142 5.51 0.28 -15.89
CA ASP A 142 6.03 -0.56 -16.97
C ASP A 142 7.46 -0.10 -17.35
N PHE A 143 8.44 -0.57 -16.57
CA PHE A 143 9.82 -0.10 -16.71
C PHE A 143 10.46 -0.46 -18.05
N ASN A 144 10.22 -1.67 -18.54
CA ASN A 144 10.81 -2.13 -19.79
C ASN A 144 9.95 -1.78 -21.01
N LYS A 145 8.80 -1.16 -20.79
CA LYS A 145 7.87 -0.69 -21.82
C LYS A 145 7.45 -1.77 -22.82
N ASP A 146 7.25 -2.99 -22.31
CA ASP A 146 6.83 -4.13 -23.13
C ASP A 146 5.31 -4.24 -23.28
N GLY A 147 4.55 -3.33 -22.67
CA GLY A 147 3.08 -3.33 -22.73
C GLY A 147 2.38 -4.17 -21.68
N VAL A 148 3.14 -4.75 -20.73
CA VAL A 148 2.59 -5.48 -19.58
C VAL A 148 3.27 -5.02 -18.31
N ILE A 149 2.51 -5.01 -17.22
CA ILE A 149 3.02 -4.67 -15.88
C ILE A 149 2.89 -5.93 -15.02
N THR A 150 4.03 -6.47 -14.61
CA THR A 150 4.07 -7.65 -13.75
C THR A 150 4.07 -7.26 -12.27
N LYS A 151 3.81 -8.23 -11.40
CA LYS A 151 3.91 -8.05 -9.95
C LYS A 151 5.28 -7.52 -9.55
N ALA A 152 6.36 -8.06 -10.11
CA ALA A 152 7.72 -7.62 -9.81
C ALA A 152 7.94 -6.15 -10.18
N GLU A 153 7.50 -5.74 -11.37
CA GLU A 153 7.63 -4.35 -11.83
C GLU A 153 6.88 -3.38 -10.94
N ALA A 154 5.64 -3.71 -10.59
CA ALA A 154 4.83 -2.85 -9.72
C ALA A 154 5.48 -2.67 -8.34
N ALA A 155 5.97 -3.76 -7.74
CA ALA A 155 6.59 -3.73 -6.42
C ALA A 155 7.95 -3.04 -6.41
N ASP A 156 8.60 -2.90 -7.57
CA ASP A 156 9.92 -2.26 -7.66
C ASP A 156 9.89 -0.80 -7.19
N LYS A 157 8.77 -0.13 -7.31
CA LYS A 157 8.59 1.26 -6.86
C LYS A 157 8.72 1.43 -5.35
N VAL A 158 8.45 0.39 -4.56
CA VAL A 158 8.47 0.48 -3.10
C VAL A 158 9.75 -0.06 -2.48
N ARG A 159 10.66 -0.57 -3.30
CA ARG A 159 11.96 -1.07 -2.81
C ARG A 159 12.91 0.04 -2.38
#